data_44cba0f5bff5ad2b94b48f05ed74179f
#
_entry.id   44cba0f5bff5ad2b94b48f05ed74179f
#
_cell.length_a   1.000
_cell.length_b   1.000
_cell.length_c   1.000
_cell.angle_alpha   90.00
_cell.angle_beta   90.00
_cell.angle_gamma   90.00
#
_symmetry.space_group_name_H-M   'P 1'
#
loop_
_entity.id
_entity.type
_entity.pdbx_description
1 polymer ?
#
loop_
_entity_poly.entity_id
_entity_poly.type
_entity_poly.pdbx_seq_one_letter_code
_entity_poly.pdbx_strand_id
1 'polypeptide(L)'
;MTEPTNLRFAKYEGLGNDFLVVDATDDALLAPTQVAKLCDRHFGVGGDGVLLVLPPTSLGARATMAVLNADGSRPEMCGNGLRCVALHLALQDRAQGSSFIVDTDAGPRLVAVERNDKNGSISVGMGRGLPEGELLHAFGGANLAFARVSMGNPHAVTFDAGLDARALDELGPAVSALFPQGSNVELVTTQSERVLDLLVWERGVGRTLACGTGACAVVVAAARQNRVPFDTEIEVRLPGGPLHITVTRETLDVTMRGPARRVFSGEVSLT
;
A
#
# COMPACT_ATOMS: atom_id res chain seq x y z
N MET A 1 2.64 -1.27 -41.69
CA MET A 1 1.90 -1.79 -40.51
C MET A 1 2.98 -2.10 -39.49
N THR A 2 3.07 -1.34 -38.41
CA THR A 2 3.97 -1.68 -37.27
C THR A 2 3.48 -2.98 -36.67
N GLU A 3 4.39 -3.94 -36.44
CA GLU A 3 4.05 -5.20 -35.76
C GLU A 3 3.41 -4.87 -34.39
N PRO A 4 2.37 -5.60 -33.98
CA PRO A 4 1.75 -5.37 -32.69
C PRO A 4 2.80 -5.59 -31.59
N THR A 5 3.05 -4.57 -30.79
CA THR A 5 3.98 -4.67 -29.65
C THR A 5 3.28 -5.48 -28.57
N ASN A 6 3.76 -6.72 -28.36
CA ASN A 6 3.25 -7.58 -27.31
C ASN A 6 3.91 -7.25 -25.97
N LEU A 7 3.10 -7.05 -24.95
CA LEU A 7 3.53 -6.80 -23.57
C LEU A 7 3.43 -8.10 -22.76
N ARG A 8 4.57 -8.56 -22.20
CA ARG A 8 4.59 -9.63 -21.21
C ARG A 8 4.39 -9.09 -19.82
N PHE A 9 3.56 -9.76 -19.05
CA PHE A 9 3.27 -9.37 -17.65
C PHE A 9 3.12 -10.58 -16.75
N ALA A 10 3.24 -10.33 -15.44
CA ALA A 10 2.81 -11.26 -14.40
C ALA A 10 1.78 -10.57 -13.50
N LYS A 11 0.66 -11.26 -13.24
CA LYS A 11 -0.39 -10.76 -12.35
C LYS A 11 -0.04 -11.12 -10.91
N TYR A 12 -0.04 -10.11 -10.05
CA TYR A 12 0.16 -10.26 -8.61
C TYR A 12 -0.99 -9.62 -7.85
N GLU A 13 -1.16 -10.03 -6.60
CA GLU A 13 -2.06 -9.36 -5.66
C GLU A 13 -1.46 -9.35 -4.25
N GLY A 14 -1.85 -8.35 -3.46
CA GLY A 14 -1.58 -8.25 -2.05
C GLY A 14 -2.80 -7.69 -1.33
N LEU A 15 -3.50 -8.54 -0.56
CA LEU A 15 -4.73 -8.19 0.18
C LEU A 15 -5.87 -7.69 -0.73
N GLY A 16 -6.02 -8.30 -1.92
CA GLY A 16 -7.06 -7.95 -2.88
C GLY A 16 -6.71 -6.75 -3.78
N ASN A 17 -5.61 -6.05 -3.52
CA ASN A 17 -5.09 -5.03 -4.42
C ASN A 17 -4.19 -5.70 -5.47
N ASP A 18 -4.57 -5.65 -6.75
CA ASP A 18 -4.04 -6.50 -7.79
C ASP A 18 -3.39 -5.73 -8.95
N PHE A 19 -2.20 -6.15 -9.35
CA PHE A 19 -1.34 -5.44 -10.27
C PHE A 19 -0.83 -6.31 -11.42
N LEU A 20 -0.59 -5.67 -12.57
CA LEU A 20 0.23 -6.21 -13.64
C LEU A 20 1.68 -5.78 -13.40
N VAL A 21 2.57 -6.73 -13.12
CA VAL A 21 4.01 -6.48 -12.97
C VAL A 21 4.68 -6.72 -14.31
N VAL A 22 5.43 -5.74 -14.79
CA VAL A 22 6.08 -5.72 -16.10
C VAL A 22 7.56 -5.37 -15.92
N ASP A 23 8.45 -6.27 -16.39
CA ASP A 23 9.87 -5.95 -16.51
C ASP A 23 10.07 -4.98 -17.69
N ALA A 24 10.70 -3.83 -17.43
CA ALA A 24 10.88 -2.77 -18.41
C ALA A 24 12.29 -2.17 -18.32
N THR A 25 12.76 -1.58 -19.40
CA THR A 25 14.03 -0.85 -19.44
C THR A 25 13.84 0.66 -19.33
N ASP A 26 12.60 1.14 -19.53
CA ASP A 26 12.23 2.54 -19.60
C ASP A 26 10.86 2.72 -18.95
N ASP A 27 10.67 3.79 -18.21
CA ASP A 27 9.39 4.14 -17.55
C ASP A 27 8.36 4.75 -18.52
N ALA A 28 8.78 5.16 -19.72
CA ALA A 28 7.91 5.61 -20.81
C ALA A 28 7.32 4.45 -21.64
N LEU A 29 7.55 3.17 -21.23
CA LEU A 29 7.08 1.98 -21.94
C LEU A 29 5.56 2.00 -22.24
N LEU A 30 4.77 2.56 -21.33
CA LEU A 30 3.31 2.59 -21.38
C LEU A 30 2.78 4.01 -21.25
N ALA A 31 2.01 4.46 -22.25
CA ALA A 31 1.23 5.70 -22.13
C ALA A 31 0.07 5.52 -21.12
N PRO A 32 -0.38 6.58 -20.42
CA PRO A 32 -1.50 6.53 -19.49
C PRO A 32 -2.77 5.88 -20.06
N THR A 33 -3.08 6.14 -21.33
CA THR A 33 -4.23 5.53 -22.01
C THR A 33 -4.09 4.02 -22.24
N GLN A 34 -2.87 3.53 -22.42
CA GLN A 34 -2.60 2.09 -22.52
C GLN A 34 -2.72 1.42 -21.15
N VAL A 35 -2.25 2.08 -20.08
CA VAL A 35 -2.41 1.62 -18.71
C VAL A 35 -3.90 1.47 -18.37
N ALA A 36 -4.71 2.49 -18.67
CA ALA A 36 -6.15 2.44 -18.42
C ALA A 36 -6.83 1.29 -19.18
N LYS A 37 -6.46 1.06 -20.45
CA LYS A 37 -6.97 -0.09 -21.22
C LYS A 37 -6.55 -1.44 -20.63
N LEU A 38 -5.27 -1.58 -20.22
CA LEU A 38 -4.77 -2.82 -19.60
C LEU A 38 -5.47 -3.13 -18.29
N CYS A 39 -5.75 -2.10 -17.48
CA CYS A 39 -6.38 -2.22 -16.17
C CYS A 39 -7.90 -2.37 -16.23
N ASP A 40 -8.53 -2.14 -17.38
CA ASP A 40 -9.98 -2.37 -17.55
C ASP A 40 -10.32 -3.83 -17.27
N ARG A 41 -11.25 -4.07 -16.32
CA ARG A 41 -11.63 -5.43 -15.87
C ARG A 41 -12.56 -6.15 -16.82
N HIS A 42 -13.13 -5.47 -17.82
CA HIS A 42 -14.05 -6.02 -18.79
C HIS A 42 -13.43 -6.18 -20.17
N PHE A 43 -12.57 -5.23 -20.57
CA PHE A 43 -12.02 -5.17 -21.93
C PHE A 43 -10.49 -5.30 -21.96
N GLY A 44 -9.83 -5.28 -20.81
CA GLY A 44 -8.39 -5.46 -20.64
C GLY A 44 -8.02 -6.75 -19.90
N VAL A 45 -6.84 -6.73 -19.29
CA VAL A 45 -6.41 -7.78 -18.37
C VAL A 45 -7.09 -7.63 -17.00
N GLY A 46 -7.38 -6.39 -16.63
CA GLY A 46 -7.95 -6.02 -15.34
C GLY A 46 -6.88 -5.87 -14.26
N GLY A 47 -6.99 -4.80 -13.48
CA GLY A 47 -6.09 -4.54 -12.33
C GLY A 47 -6.28 -3.16 -11.75
N ASP A 48 -5.72 -2.95 -10.56
CA ASP A 48 -5.71 -1.65 -9.89
C ASP A 48 -4.56 -0.77 -10.39
N GLY A 49 -3.61 -1.36 -11.16
CA GLY A 49 -2.51 -0.64 -11.76
C GLY A 49 -1.48 -1.55 -12.41
N VAL A 50 -0.47 -0.90 -12.99
CA VAL A 50 0.72 -1.53 -13.55
C VAL A 50 1.93 -1.14 -12.70
N LEU A 51 2.79 -2.11 -12.40
CA LEU A 51 4.07 -1.92 -11.72
C LEU A 51 5.19 -2.20 -12.71
N LEU A 52 5.95 -1.16 -13.07
CA LEU A 52 7.13 -1.32 -13.90
C LEU A 52 8.32 -1.67 -13.00
N VAL A 53 9.02 -2.74 -13.35
CA VAL A 53 10.29 -3.15 -12.73
C VAL A 53 11.40 -2.70 -13.67
N LEU A 54 12.11 -1.64 -13.27
CA LEU A 54 13.12 -0.94 -14.03
C LEU A 54 14.52 -1.25 -13.50
N PRO A 55 15.59 -0.99 -14.29
CA PRO A 55 16.95 -1.00 -13.76
C PRO A 55 17.09 -0.13 -12.51
N PRO A 56 17.97 -0.49 -11.54
CA PRO A 56 18.19 0.28 -10.34
C PRO A 56 18.76 1.67 -10.66
N THR A 57 18.34 2.67 -9.90
CA THR A 57 18.84 4.05 -10.02
C THR A 57 19.88 4.39 -8.94
N SER A 58 19.87 3.66 -7.81
CA SER A 58 20.84 3.84 -6.73
C SER A 58 21.81 2.66 -6.59
N LEU A 59 23.02 2.94 -6.08
CA LEU A 59 24.01 1.91 -5.82
C LEU A 59 23.52 0.95 -4.73
N GLY A 60 23.56 -0.35 -5.04
CA GLY A 60 23.12 -1.42 -4.14
C GLY A 60 21.62 -1.72 -4.18
N ALA A 61 20.82 -0.94 -4.89
CA ALA A 61 19.45 -1.32 -5.19
C ALA A 61 19.43 -2.42 -6.26
N ARG A 62 18.40 -3.26 -6.20
CA ARG A 62 18.22 -4.37 -7.12
C ARG A 62 17.40 -3.99 -8.37
N ALA A 63 16.44 -3.12 -8.17
CA ALA A 63 15.55 -2.62 -9.21
C ALA A 63 14.93 -1.29 -8.75
N THR A 64 14.31 -0.59 -9.69
CA THR A 64 13.42 0.54 -9.42
C THR A 64 11.98 0.12 -9.71
N MET A 65 11.06 0.46 -8.81
CA MET A 65 9.62 0.29 -9.02
C MET A 65 8.99 1.62 -9.40
N ALA A 66 8.34 1.68 -10.56
CA ALA A 66 7.43 2.76 -10.91
C ALA A 66 5.98 2.25 -10.87
N VAL A 67 5.08 3.04 -10.27
CA VAL A 67 3.67 2.68 -10.11
C VAL A 67 2.84 3.51 -11.09
N LEU A 68 1.96 2.84 -11.82
CA LEU A 68 0.98 3.46 -12.70
C LEU A 68 -0.41 2.97 -12.26
N ASN A 69 -1.22 3.86 -11.71
CA ASN A 69 -2.61 3.55 -11.33
C ASN A 69 -3.47 3.22 -12.55
N ALA A 70 -4.63 2.59 -12.34
CA ALA A 70 -5.55 2.24 -13.42
C ALA A 70 -6.04 3.44 -14.25
N ASP A 71 -6.03 4.65 -13.70
CA ASP A 71 -6.34 5.90 -14.41
C ASP A 71 -5.13 6.50 -15.16
N GLY A 72 -3.96 5.85 -15.08
CA GLY A 72 -2.71 6.30 -15.66
C GLY A 72 -1.94 7.31 -14.81
N SER A 73 -2.41 7.70 -13.63
CA SER A 73 -1.67 8.55 -12.70
C SER A 73 -0.49 7.80 -12.08
N ARG A 74 0.55 8.54 -11.63
CA ARG A 74 1.77 7.98 -11.06
C ARG A 74 1.92 8.43 -9.59
N PRO A 75 1.56 7.58 -8.62
CA PRO A 75 1.82 7.85 -7.22
C PRO A 75 3.29 7.56 -6.88
N GLU A 76 3.83 8.27 -5.89
CA GLU A 76 5.22 8.11 -5.46
C GLU A 76 5.51 6.75 -4.81
N MET A 77 4.51 6.12 -4.21
CA MET A 77 4.66 4.88 -3.45
C MET A 77 3.34 4.09 -3.42
N CYS A 78 3.47 2.76 -3.47
CA CYS A 78 2.40 1.82 -3.20
C CYS A 78 2.95 0.64 -2.39
N GLY A 79 2.60 0.56 -1.09
CA GLY A 79 3.10 -0.49 -0.21
C GLY A 79 2.66 -1.91 -0.63
N ASN A 80 1.43 -2.05 -1.14
CA ASN A 80 0.93 -3.32 -1.67
C ASN A 80 1.68 -3.71 -2.96
N GLY A 81 1.88 -2.73 -3.87
CA GLY A 81 2.66 -2.92 -5.09
C GLY A 81 4.12 -3.29 -4.82
N LEU A 82 4.75 -2.65 -3.83
CA LEU A 82 6.13 -2.97 -3.47
C LEU A 82 6.29 -4.41 -2.97
N ARG A 83 5.32 -4.95 -2.22
CA ARG A 83 5.34 -6.36 -1.83
C ARG A 83 5.26 -7.28 -3.07
N CYS A 84 4.41 -6.92 -4.04
CA CYS A 84 4.28 -7.67 -5.30
C CYS A 84 5.59 -7.66 -6.11
N VAL A 85 6.23 -6.50 -6.26
CA VAL A 85 7.53 -6.36 -6.94
C VAL A 85 8.64 -7.12 -6.20
N ALA A 86 8.69 -7.02 -4.88
CA ALA A 86 9.68 -7.76 -4.08
C ALA A 86 9.54 -9.28 -4.27
N LEU A 87 8.31 -9.80 -4.25
CA LEU A 87 8.06 -11.22 -4.55
C LEU A 87 8.46 -11.57 -5.99
N HIS A 88 8.15 -10.73 -6.97
CA HIS A 88 8.49 -10.92 -8.37
C HIS A 88 10.02 -11.08 -8.55
N LEU A 89 10.79 -10.16 -7.98
CA LEU A 89 12.26 -10.20 -8.01
C LEU A 89 12.83 -11.44 -7.30
N ALA A 90 12.28 -11.81 -6.14
CA ALA A 90 12.73 -12.99 -5.40
C ALA A 90 12.43 -14.31 -6.16
N LEU A 91 11.33 -14.36 -6.92
CA LEU A 91 11.00 -15.53 -7.76
C LEU A 91 11.94 -15.70 -8.93
N GLN A 92 12.51 -14.63 -9.47
CA GLN A 92 13.52 -14.69 -10.55
C GLN A 92 14.82 -15.35 -10.07
N ASP A 93 15.27 -15.09 -8.84
CA ASP A 93 16.53 -15.60 -8.29
C ASP A 93 16.46 -17.04 -7.78
N ARG A 94 15.27 -17.62 -7.66
CA ARG A 94 15.05 -18.93 -7.04
C ARG A 94 15.54 -19.05 -5.58
N ALA A 95 15.92 -17.94 -4.93
CA ALA A 95 16.28 -17.91 -3.51
C ALA A 95 15.04 -18.04 -2.61
N GLN A 96 15.10 -18.82 -1.53
CA GLN A 96 13.95 -18.95 -0.60
C GLN A 96 13.77 -17.76 0.32
N GLY A 97 14.85 -17.10 0.72
CA GLY A 97 14.86 -15.88 1.53
C GLY A 97 15.83 -14.88 0.93
N SER A 98 15.42 -13.64 0.84
CA SER A 98 16.28 -12.57 0.33
C SER A 98 15.92 -11.22 0.97
N SER A 99 16.93 -10.39 1.18
CA SER A 99 16.76 -9.00 1.59
C SER A 99 17.51 -8.12 0.61
N PHE A 100 16.86 -7.09 0.09
CA PHE A 100 17.44 -6.17 -0.91
C PHE A 100 16.73 -4.83 -0.89
N ILE A 101 17.31 -3.85 -1.59
CA ILE A 101 16.74 -2.52 -1.74
C ILE A 101 16.01 -2.45 -3.09
N VAL A 102 14.82 -1.84 -3.08
CA VAL A 102 14.09 -1.42 -4.28
C VAL A 102 13.96 0.09 -4.23
N ASP A 103 14.41 0.76 -5.29
CA ASP A 103 14.19 2.18 -5.47
C ASP A 103 12.72 2.46 -5.79
N THR A 104 12.17 3.56 -5.26
CA THR A 104 10.82 4.05 -5.56
C THR A 104 10.86 5.56 -5.73
N ASP A 105 9.82 6.17 -6.30
CA ASP A 105 9.74 7.63 -6.40
C ASP A 105 9.74 8.32 -5.01
N ALA A 106 9.36 7.60 -3.95
CA ALA A 106 9.48 8.04 -2.55
C ALA A 106 10.83 7.67 -1.89
N GLY A 107 11.84 7.29 -2.68
CA GLY A 107 13.16 6.88 -2.23
C GLY A 107 13.33 5.36 -2.04
N PRO A 108 14.55 4.92 -1.70
CA PRO A 108 14.88 3.51 -1.56
C PRO A 108 14.14 2.86 -0.38
N ARG A 109 13.71 1.62 -0.58
CA ARG A 109 13.01 0.80 0.43
C ARG A 109 13.71 -0.53 0.62
N LEU A 110 14.06 -0.85 1.86
CA LEU A 110 14.52 -2.18 2.22
C LEU A 110 13.33 -3.13 2.24
N VAL A 111 13.47 -4.25 1.56
CA VAL A 111 12.49 -5.34 1.56
C VAL A 111 13.16 -6.65 2.01
N ALA A 112 12.42 -7.48 2.72
CA ALA A 112 12.82 -8.84 3.03
C ALA A 112 11.69 -9.79 2.61
N VAL A 113 12.03 -10.84 1.89
CA VAL A 113 11.09 -11.77 1.29
C VAL A 113 11.30 -13.17 1.88
N GLU A 114 10.28 -13.68 2.53
CA GLU A 114 10.14 -15.09 2.86
C GLU A 114 9.09 -15.69 1.94
N ARG A 115 9.46 -16.65 1.12
CA ARG A 115 8.56 -17.19 0.11
C ARG A 115 8.37 -18.69 0.21
N ASN A 116 7.20 -19.14 -0.22
CA ASN A 116 6.88 -20.52 -0.48
C ASN A 116 6.17 -20.60 -1.83
N ASP A 117 6.83 -21.19 -2.83
CA ASP A 117 6.35 -21.30 -4.22
C ASP A 117 5.92 -19.91 -4.78
N LYS A 118 4.65 -19.73 -5.10
CA LYS A 118 4.07 -18.50 -5.69
C LYS A 118 3.65 -17.44 -4.68
N ASN A 119 3.74 -17.74 -3.39
CA ASN A 119 3.33 -16.87 -2.29
C ASN A 119 4.56 -16.36 -1.53
N GLY A 120 4.42 -15.22 -0.90
CA GLY A 120 5.45 -14.66 -0.02
C GLY A 120 4.85 -13.86 1.13
N SER A 121 5.58 -13.85 2.25
CA SER A 121 5.46 -12.89 3.33
C SER A 121 6.58 -11.87 3.15
N ILE A 122 6.23 -10.61 2.93
CA ILE A 122 7.18 -9.59 2.58
C ILE A 122 7.17 -8.49 3.65
N SER A 123 8.35 -8.25 4.23
CA SER A 123 8.61 -7.12 5.12
C SER A 123 9.13 -5.94 4.31
N VAL A 124 8.58 -4.76 4.56
CA VAL A 124 8.92 -3.50 3.88
C VAL A 124 9.23 -2.43 4.91
N GLY A 125 10.37 -1.77 4.78
CA GLY A 125 10.67 -0.55 5.51
C GLY A 125 9.85 0.61 4.95
N MET A 126 8.84 1.06 5.72
CA MET A 126 7.88 2.08 5.29
C MET A 126 8.38 3.51 5.56
N GLY A 127 9.54 3.65 6.21
CA GLY A 127 10.07 4.93 6.67
C GLY A 127 9.47 5.34 8.00
N ARG A 128 9.63 6.63 8.34
CA ARG A 128 9.24 7.17 9.63
C ARG A 128 7.80 7.67 9.64
N GLY A 129 7.04 7.27 10.65
CA GLY A 129 5.72 7.83 10.93
C GLY A 129 5.84 9.16 11.70
N LEU A 130 5.18 10.21 11.23
CA LEU A 130 5.25 11.55 11.81
C LEU A 130 3.90 11.91 12.42
N PRO A 131 3.75 11.91 13.77
CA PRO A 131 2.56 12.44 14.42
C PRO A 131 2.45 13.96 14.20
N GLU A 132 1.27 14.43 13.79
CA GLU A 132 0.99 15.84 13.45
C GLU A 132 -0.07 16.49 14.37
N GLY A 133 -0.33 15.90 15.55
CA GLY A 133 -1.34 16.34 16.49
C GLY A 133 -2.71 15.72 16.26
N GLU A 134 -3.76 16.39 16.69
CA GLU A 134 -5.13 15.91 16.63
C GLU A 134 -6.05 16.94 15.97
N LEU A 135 -7.16 16.47 15.43
CA LEU A 135 -8.28 17.27 15.01
C LEU A 135 -9.58 16.73 15.64
N LEU A 136 -10.56 17.60 15.83
CA LEU A 136 -11.90 17.21 16.27
C LEU A 136 -12.88 17.41 15.13
N HIS A 137 -13.78 16.45 14.94
CA HIS A 137 -14.88 16.53 13.98
C HIS A 137 -16.18 16.06 14.62
N ALA A 138 -17.23 16.87 14.48
CA ALA A 138 -18.55 16.52 14.99
C ALA A 138 -19.25 15.51 14.06
N PHE A 139 -19.69 14.39 14.63
CA PHE A 139 -20.45 13.38 13.91
C PHE A 139 -21.43 12.66 14.84
N GLY A 140 -22.69 12.47 14.41
CA GLY A 140 -23.71 11.78 15.19
C GLY A 140 -24.02 12.40 16.56
N GLY A 141 -23.80 13.70 16.73
CA GLY A 141 -23.99 14.39 18.01
C GLY A 141 -22.82 14.30 19.00
N ALA A 142 -21.72 13.65 18.62
CA ALA A 142 -20.48 13.56 19.39
C ALA A 142 -19.31 14.25 18.67
N ASN A 143 -18.29 14.66 19.42
CA ASN A 143 -17.02 15.11 18.86
C ASN A 143 -16.06 13.93 18.82
N LEU A 144 -15.67 13.51 17.62
CA LEU A 144 -14.68 12.49 17.41
C LEU A 144 -13.27 13.10 17.33
N ALA A 145 -12.32 12.52 18.05
CA ALA A 145 -10.90 12.89 17.96
C ALA A 145 -10.20 12.04 16.92
N PHE A 146 -9.48 12.68 16.01
CA PHE A 146 -8.66 12.04 14.99
C PHE A 146 -7.19 12.38 15.23
N ALA A 147 -6.36 11.37 15.52
CA ALA A 147 -4.92 11.52 15.52
C ALA A 147 -4.45 11.71 14.07
N ARG A 148 -3.68 12.77 13.84
CA ARG A 148 -3.09 13.05 12.54
C ARG A 148 -1.70 12.43 12.47
N VAL A 149 -1.45 11.63 11.43
CA VAL A 149 -0.16 10.97 11.19
C VAL A 149 0.20 11.10 9.72
N SER A 150 1.46 11.46 9.42
CA SER A 150 1.99 11.39 8.07
C SER A 150 2.88 10.15 7.91
N MET A 151 2.64 9.39 6.85
CA MET A 151 3.50 8.30 6.35
C MET A 151 4.14 8.67 5.00
N GLY A 152 4.34 9.99 4.75
CA GLY A 152 4.61 10.58 3.45
C GLY A 152 3.34 11.10 2.77
N ASN A 153 2.20 10.58 3.19
CA ASN A 153 0.85 11.06 2.87
C ASN A 153 0.03 11.19 4.17
N PRO A 154 -0.99 12.08 4.21
CA PRO A 154 -1.74 12.37 5.43
C PRO A 154 -2.75 11.28 5.78
N HIS A 155 -2.87 10.99 7.08
CA HIS A 155 -3.82 10.06 7.68
C HIS A 155 -4.51 10.70 8.89
N ALA A 156 -5.82 10.44 9.02
CA ALA A 156 -6.65 10.84 10.15
C ALA A 156 -7.27 9.60 10.81
N VAL A 157 -6.78 9.24 11.99
CA VAL A 157 -7.07 7.98 12.68
C VAL A 157 -7.95 8.21 13.90
N THR A 158 -9.11 7.57 13.98
CA THR A 158 -9.96 7.55 15.18
C THR A 158 -10.14 6.14 15.71
N PHE A 159 -10.28 6.04 17.06
CA PHE A 159 -10.31 4.76 17.77
C PHE A 159 -11.63 4.57 18.51
N ASP A 160 -12.13 3.31 18.49
CA ASP A 160 -13.19 2.79 19.36
C ASP A 160 -14.48 3.62 19.38
N ALA A 161 -14.76 4.32 18.28
CA ALA A 161 -15.94 5.16 18.14
C ALA A 161 -17.25 4.39 17.92
N GLY A 162 -17.19 3.05 17.81
CA GLY A 162 -18.34 2.19 17.53
C GLY A 162 -18.96 2.42 16.15
N LEU A 163 -18.16 2.89 15.19
CA LEU A 163 -18.59 3.26 13.84
C LEU A 163 -18.35 2.12 12.85
N ASP A 164 -19.26 1.99 11.90
CA ASP A 164 -19.23 0.98 10.86
C ASP A 164 -18.79 1.54 9.49
N ALA A 165 -18.86 0.69 8.48
CA ALA A 165 -18.51 1.06 7.12
C ALA A 165 -19.41 2.17 6.52
N ARG A 166 -20.69 2.28 6.95
CA ARG A 166 -21.58 3.35 6.49
C ARG A 166 -21.17 4.70 7.07
N ALA A 167 -20.83 4.70 8.35
CA ALA A 167 -20.29 5.91 9.00
C ALA A 167 -18.98 6.36 8.31
N LEU A 168 -18.13 5.44 7.88
CA LEU A 168 -16.92 5.77 7.13
C LEU A 168 -17.22 6.40 5.76
N ASP A 169 -18.26 5.96 5.06
CA ASP A 169 -18.67 6.54 3.77
C ASP A 169 -19.11 8.02 3.91
N GLU A 170 -19.59 8.44 5.09
CA GLU A 170 -19.95 9.83 5.40
C GLU A 170 -18.76 10.61 5.98
N LEU A 171 -18.04 10.02 6.94
CA LEU A 171 -16.90 10.65 7.63
C LEU A 171 -15.68 10.81 6.72
N GLY A 172 -15.40 9.82 5.86
CA GLY A 172 -14.23 9.80 5.00
C GLY A 172 -14.08 11.09 4.18
N PRO A 173 -15.05 11.44 3.31
CA PRO A 173 -14.98 12.68 2.54
C PRO A 173 -15.03 13.93 3.43
N ALA A 174 -15.82 13.93 4.51
CA ALA A 174 -15.97 15.10 5.39
C ALA A 174 -14.66 15.41 6.14
N VAL A 175 -14.02 14.43 6.75
CA VAL A 175 -12.74 14.59 7.46
C VAL A 175 -11.61 14.86 6.48
N SER A 176 -11.57 14.17 5.33
CA SER A 176 -10.57 14.41 4.29
C SER A 176 -10.57 15.85 3.80
N ALA A 177 -11.74 16.46 3.65
CA ALA A 177 -11.89 17.86 3.22
C ALA A 177 -11.33 18.91 4.22
N LEU A 178 -11.02 18.50 5.45
CA LEU A 178 -10.35 19.37 6.44
C LEU A 178 -8.85 19.52 6.18
N PHE A 179 -8.30 18.72 5.31
CA PHE A 179 -6.88 18.79 4.90
C PHE A 179 -6.75 19.49 3.55
N PRO A 180 -5.77 20.40 3.36
CA PRO A 180 -5.62 21.17 2.12
C PRO A 180 -5.54 20.31 0.85
N GLN A 181 -4.95 19.12 0.96
CA GLN A 181 -4.78 18.17 -0.16
C GLN A 181 -5.58 16.88 0.02
N GLY A 182 -6.55 16.89 0.96
CA GLY A 182 -7.24 15.68 1.39
C GLY A 182 -6.38 14.77 2.28
N SER A 183 -7.02 13.79 2.90
CA SER A 183 -6.40 12.80 3.79
C SER A 183 -7.06 11.45 3.61
N ASN A 184 -6.33 10.37 3.94
CA ASN A 184 -6.94 9.10 4.22
C ASN A 184 -7.59 9.16 5.61
N VAL A 185 -8.64 8.38 5.83
CA VAL A 185 -9.40 8.38 7.10
C VAL A 185 -9.56 6.95 7.57
N GLU A 186 -9.17 6.70 8.80
CA GLU A 186 -9.09 5.37 9.40
C GLU A 186 -10.01 5.26 10.62
N LEU A 187 -10.94 4.30 10.58
CA LEU A 187 -11.75 3.90 11.74
C LEU A 187 -11.16 2.62 12.32
N VAL A 188 -10.74 2.68 13.58
CA VAL A 188 -10.04 1.59 14.26
C VAL A 188 -10.86 1.06 15.42
N THR A 189 -10.96 -0.26 15.51
CA THR A 189 -11.48 -0.96 16.71
C THR A 189 -10.34 -1.74 17.35
N THR A 190 -10.06 -1.46 18.62
CA THR A 190 -9.04 -2.14 19.41
C THR A 190 -9.58 -3.48 19.90
N GLN A 191 -9.08 -4.59 19.38
CA GLN A 191 -9.46 -5.94 19.82
C GLN A 191 -8.62 -6.43 20.99
N SER A 192 -7.34 -6.07 21.00
CA SER A 192 -6.39 -6.37 22.09
C SER A 192 -5.17 -5.46 21.96
N GLU A 193 -4.22 -5.58 22.89
CA GLU A 193 -2.93 -4.87 22.83
C GLU A 193 -2.09 -5.21 21.58
N ARG A 194 -2.46 -6.23 20.81
CA ARG A 194 -1.71 -6.67 19.60
C ARG A 194 -2.56 -6.83 18.36
N VAL A 195 -3.86 -6.53 18.43
CA VAL A 195 -4.79 -6.73 17.32
C VAL A 195 -5.71 -5.52 17.19
N LEU A 196 -5.70 -4.91 16.01
CA LEU A 196 -6.53 -3.77 15.63
C LEU A 196 -7.33 -4.13 14.38
N ASP A 197 -8.63 -3.88 14.38
CA ASP A 197 -9.47 -3.96 13.18
C ASP A 197 -9.53 -2.57 12.54
N LEU A 198 -9.39 -2.50 11.22
CA LEU A 198 -9.27 -1.26 10.47
C LEU A 198 -10.25 -1.22 9.30
N LEU A 199 -11.02 -0.13 9.23
CA LEU A 199 -11.71 0.31 8.02
C LEU A 199 -11.06 1.59 7.51
N VAL A 200 -10.79 1.68 6.20
CA VAL A 200 -10.10 2.81 5.59
C VAL A 200 -10.90 3.40 4.44
N TRP A 201 -10.92 4.73 4.40
CA TRP A 201 -11.34 5.54 3.26
C TRP A 201 -10.11 6.23 2.68
N GLU A 202 -9.74 5.89 1.45
CA GLU A 202 -8.55 6.44 0.82
C GLU A 202 -8.88 7.70 0.02
N ARG A 203 -8.02 8.69 0.14
CA ARG A 203 -8.09 9.96 -0.55
C ARG A 203 -8.18 9.76 -2.08
N GLY A 204 -9.24 10.29 -2.70
CA GLY A 204 -9.45 10.21 -4.15
C GLY A 204 -9.99 8.87 -4.65
N VAL A 205 -10.09 7.86 -3.79
CA VAL A 205 -10.55 6.50 -4.18
C VAL A 205 -11.86 6.14 -3.47
N GLY A 206 -11.98 6.45 -2.16
CA GLY A 206 -13.08 6.01 -1.33
C GLY A 206 -12.69 4.83 -0.45
N ARG A 207 -13.66 4.01 -0.06
CA ARG A 207 -13.43 2.84 0.79
C ARG A 207 -12.73 1.73 0.01
N THR A 208 -11.60 1.23 0.53
CA THR A 208 -10.79 0.17 -0.08
C THR A 208 -10.64 -1.05 0.82
N LEU A 209 -10.14 -2.14 0.27
CA LEU A 209 -9.92 -3.40 0.99
C LEU A 209 -8.64 -3.37 1.82
N ALA A 210 -7.63 -2.60 1.41
CA ALA A 210 -6.33 -2.55 2.09
C ALA A 210 -5.56 -1.27 1.74
N CYS A 211 -5.13 -0.56 2.79
CA CYS A 211 -4.23 0.59 2.70
C CYS A 211 -3.00 0.35 3.59
N GLY A 212 -1.84 0.13 2.97
CA GLY A 212 -0.59 -0.18 3.70
C GLY A 212 -0.12 1.00 4.56
N THR A 213 -0.13 2.23 4.03
CA THR A 213 0.25 3.44 4.78
C THR A 213 -0.77 3.75 5.87
N GLY A 214 -2.07 3.50 5.64
CA GLY A 214 -3.11 3.63 6.65
C GLY A 214 -2.90 2.67 7.83
N ALA A 215 -2.60 1.40 7.57
CA ALA A 215 -2.26 0.45 8.63
C ALA A 215 -1.03 0.88 9.44
N CYS A 216 0.00 1.42 8.78
CA CYS A 216 1.19 1.97 9.44
C CYS A 216 0.83 3.18 10.32
N ALA A 217 0.06 4.14 9.80
CA ALA A 217 -0.37 5.33 10.53
C ALA A 217 -1.19 4.96 11.77
N VAL A 218 -2.07 3.96 11.65
CA VAL A 218 -2.86 3.42 12.76
C VAL A 218 -1.99 2.91 13.90
N VAL A 219 -0.95 2.10 13.61
CA VAL A 219 -0.08 1.58 14.68
C VAL A 219 0.80 2.67 15.27
N VAL A 220 1.26 3.66 14.49
CA VAL A 220 1.96 4.84 15.02
C VAL A 220 1.06 5.61 15.99
N ALA A 221 -0.19 5.90 15.61
CA ALA A 221 -1.15 6.60 16.47
C ALA A 221 -1.48 5.78 17.73
N ALA A 222 -1.74 4.47 17.59
CA ALA A 222 -2.07 3.58 18.68
C ALA A 222 -0.93 3.47 19.71
N ALA A 223 0.32 3.32 19.24
CA ALA A 223 1.49 3.24 20.10
C ALA A 223 1.75 4.57 20.85
N ARG A 224 1.55 5.71 20.19
CA ARG A 224 1.65 7.04 20.81
C ARG A 224 0.56 7.28 21.88
N GLN A 225 -0.60 6.68 21.73
CA GLN A 225 -1.69 6.72 22.71
C GLN A 225 -1.60 5.59 23.76
N ASN A 226 -0.51 4.81 23.79
CA ASN A 226 -0.33 3.64 24.67
C ASN A 226 -1.43 2.57 24.55
N ARG A 227 -2.06 2.44 23.39
CA ARG A 227 -3.06 1.39 23.09
C ARG A 227 -2.40 0.08 22.70
N VAL A 228 -1.22 0.15 22.07
CA VAL A 228 -0.38 -0.99 21.69
C VAL A 228 1.07 -0.71 22.07
N PRO A 229 1.91 -1.75 22.33
CA PRO A 229 3.33 -1.57 22.64
C PRO A 229 4.14 -1.18 21.40
N PHE A 230 5.19 -0.38 21.60
CA PHE A 230 6.27 -0.19 20.61
C PHE A 230 7.14 -1.44 20.50
N ASP A 231 7.98 -1.48 19.47
CA ASP A 231 8.99 -2.54 19.23
C ASP A 231 8.40 -3.96 19.22
N THR A 232 7.10 -4.04 18.92
CA THR A 232 6.34 -5.28 18.91
C THR A 232 5.50 -5.33 17.64
N GLU A 233 5.38 -6.49 17.05
CA GLU A 233 4.54 -6.72 15.88
C GLU A 233 3.05 -6.68 16.28
N ILE A 234 2.30 -5.78 15.61
CA ILE A 234 0.87 -5.57 15.80
C ILE A 234 0.13 -6.05 14.55
N GLU A 235 -0.85 -6.91 14.72
CA GLU A 235 -1.74 -7.35 13.66
C GLU A 235 -2.81 -6.29 13.41
N VAL A 236 -2.85 -5.76 12.18
CA VAL A 236 -3.89 -4.85 11.70
C VAL A 236 -4.75 -5.60 10.69
N ARG A 237 -6.00 -5.85 11.05
CA ARG A 237 -6.96 -6.57 10.21
C ARG A 237 -7.74 -5.61 9.35
N LEU A 238 -7.54 -5.69 8.05
CA LEU A 238 -8.30 -4.96 7.04
C LEU A 238 -9.29 -5.91 6.34
N PRO A 239 -10.29 -5.40 5.61
CA PRO A 239 -11.21 -6.25 4.85
C PRO A 239 -10.52 -7.19 3.85
N GLY A 240 -9.37 -6.79 3.27
CA GLY A 240 -8.58 -7.61 2.36
C GLY A 240 -7.68 -8.65 3.06
N GLY A 241 -7.51 -8.54 4.39
CA GLY A 241 -6.69 -9.45 5.20
C GLY A 241 -5.73 -8.72 6.15
N PRO A 242 -4.92 -9.45 6.92
CA PRO A 242 -4.04 -8.89 7.92
C PRO A 242 -2.74 -8.33 7.36
N LEU A 243 -2.29 -7.23 7.94
CA LEU A 243 -0.92 -6.72 7.91
C LEU A 243 -0.32 -6.77 9.31
N HIS A 244 0.98 -6.93 9.38
CA HIS A 244 1.72 -6.92 10.63
C HIS A 244 2.67 -5.73 10.63
N ILE A 245 2.51 -4.84 11.61
CA ILE A 245 3.21 -3.57 11.66
C ILE A 245 4.03 -3.50 12.94
N THR A 246 5.29 -3.09 12.81
CA THR A 246 6.16 -2.78 13.95
C THR A 246 6.59 -1.32 13.87
N VAL A 247 6.48 -0.59 14.97
CA VAL A 247 6.92 0.80 15.10
C VAL A 247 8.02 0.88 16.14
N THR A 248 9.19 1.37 15.75
CA THR A 248 10.33 1.55 16.65
C THR A 248 10.08 2.72 17.59
N ARG A 249 10.27 2.53 18.90
CA ARG A 249 9.99 3.55 19.93
C ARG A 249 10.84 4.82 19.75
N GLU A 250 12.13 4.66 19.48
CA GLU A 250 13.08 5.77 19.47
C GLU A 250 12.95 6.63 18.23
N THR A 251 12.78 6.00 17.06
CA THR A 251 12.84 6.68 15.76
C THR A 251 11.47 6.84 15.09
N LEU A 252 10.46 6.08 15.52
CA LEU A 252 9.19 5.91 14.86
C LEU A 252 9.32 5.34 13.43
N ASP A 253 10.41 4.62 13.15
CA ASP A 253 10.53 3.86 11.92
C ASP A 253 9.52 2.72 11.90
N VAL A 254 8.88 2.55 10.76
CA VAL A 254 7.81 1.58 10.58
C VAL A 254 8.23 0.48 9.63
N THR A 255 8.07 -0.76 10.08
CA THR A 255 8.17 -1.95 9.24
C THR A 255 6.79 -2.56 9.06
N MET A 256 6.40 -2.79 7.82
CA MET A 256 5.16 -3.47 7.45
C MET A 256 5.47 -4.84 6.87
N ARG A 257 4.86 -5.89 7.40
CA ARG A 257 4.92 -7.25 6.86
C ARG A 257 3.53 -7.67 6.39
N GLY A 258 3.44 -8.23 5.19
CA GLY A 258 2.18 -8.69 4.63
C GLY A 258 2.37 -9.66 3.47
N PRO A 259 1.29 -10.31 3.02
CA PRO A 259 1.33 -11.27 1.94
C PRO A 259 1.47 -10.58 0.58
N ALA A 260 2.02 -11.34 -0.38
CA ALA A 260 1.87 -11.13 -1.80
C ALA A 260 1.77 -12.49 -2.49
N ARG A 261 1.08 -12.54 -3.62
CA ARG A 261 0.87 -13.77 -4.39
C ARG A 261 0.96 -13.51 -5.88
N ARG A 262 1.68 -14.38 -6.59
CA ARG A 262 1.64 -14.43 -8.05
C ARG A 262 0.42 -15.23 -8.48
N VAL A 263 -0.46 -14.62 -9.26
CA VAL A 263 -1.69 -15.26 -9.73
C VAL A 263 -1.45 -16.03 -11.02
N PHE A 264 -1.00 -15.32 -12.09
CA PHE A 264 -0.66 -15.91 -13.39
C PHE A 264 0.35 -15.03 -14.15
N SER A 265 0.77 -15.47 -15.34
CA SER A 265 1.51 -14.65 -16.30
C SER A 265 0.86 -14.76 -17.66
N GLY A 266 1.02 -13.72 -18.45
CA GLY A 266 0.43 -13.65 -19.78
C GLY A 266 1.19 -12.69 -20.71
N GLU A 267 0.65 -12.58 -21.90
CA GLU A 267 1.08 -11.65 -22.94
C GLU A 267 -0.16 -11.00 -23.55
N VAL A 268 -0.11 -9.70 -23.81
CA VAL A 268 -1.21 -8.92 -24.35
C VAL A 268 -0.71 -7.97 -25.44
N SER A 269 -1.47 -7.79 -26.51
CA SER A 269 -1.17 -6.82 -27.57
C SER A 269 -1.52 -5.40 -27.11
N LEU A 270 -0.62 -4.45 -27.34
CA LEU A 270 -0.79 -3.03 -27.04
C LEU A 270 -1.40 -2.25 -28.22
N THR A 271 -2.28 -2.85 -29.01
CA THR A 271 -2.95 -2.20 -30.15
C THR A 271 -4.05 -1.24 -29.72
#